data_86572709b01e14f03dc8fbc1ab10a4dd
#
_entry.id   86572709b01e14f03dc8fbc1ab10a4dd
#
_cell.length_a   1.000
_cell.length_b   1.000
_cell.length_c   1.000
_cell.angle_alpha   90.00
_cell.angle_beta   90.00
_cell.angle_gamma   90.00
#
_symmetry.space_group_name_H-M   'P 1'
#
loop_
_entity.id
_entity.type
_entity.pdbx_description
1 polymer ?
#
loop_
_entity_poly.entity_id
_entity_poly.type
_entity_poly.pdbx_seq_one_letter_code
_entity_poly.pdbx_strand_id
1 'polypeptide(L)'
;MLSAFLLLVGCSGDKQEKNMSITVNLRYTGVNGNAKKFAEEMVSRGTVDAIRAEKGNLRYEYFQSLDDPETILLIDSWADQEAIDAHHATPMMNTIAELREKYDLHMTVERYTAVETPETENKFIRK
;
A
#
# COMPACT_ATOMS: atom_id res chain seq x y z
N MET A 1 -31.48 -37.32 -40.46
CA MET A 1 -31.71 -35.98 -39.89
C MET A 1 -30.64 -35.70 -38.86
N LEU A 2 -29.60 -35.03 -39.25
CA LEU A 2 -28.53 -34.62 -38.33
C LEU A 2 -28.84 -33.19 -37.84
N SER A 3 -29.18 -33.09 -36.57
CA SER A 3 -29.23 -31.81 -35.89
C SER A 3 -27.82 -31.44 -35.50
N ALA A 4 -27.21 -30.46 -36.15
CA ALA A 4 -25.95 -29.93 -35.77
C ALA A 4 -26.18 -29.00 -34.56
N PHE A 5 -25.81 -29.48 -33.40
CA PHE A 5 -25.76 -28.67 -32.20
C PHE A 5 -24.45 -27.86 -32.23
N LEU A 6 -24.56 -26.62 -32.67
CA LEU A 6 -23.45 -25.68 -32.61
C LEU A 6 -23.31 -25.23 -31.14
N LEU A 7 -22.42 -25.86 -30.41
CA LEU A 7 -21.95 -25.35 -29.13
C LEU A 7 -21.17 -24.08 -29.39
N LEU A 8 -21.84 -22.98 -29.28
CA LEU A 8 -21.17 -21.69 -29.02
C LEU A 8 -20.52 -21.79 -27.64
N VAL A 9 -19.28 -22.22 -27.61
CA VAL A 9 -18.43 -21.95 -26.47
C VAL A 9 -18.22 -20.45 -26.53
N GLY A 10 -19.04 -19.75 -25.76
CA GLY A 10 -18.76 -18.36 -25.47
C GLY A 10 -17.40 -18.32 -24.82
N CYS A 11 -16.37 -17.86 -25.52
CA CYS A 11 -15.21 -17.32 -24.86
C CYS A 11 -15.70 -16.15 -24.02
N SER A 12 -16.05 -16.43 -22.77
CA SER A 12 -15.91 -15.41 -21.74
C SER A 12 -14.44 -15.04 -21.80
N GLY A 13 -14.13 -13.96 -22.51
CA GLY A 13 -12.82 -13.36 -22.39
C GLY A 13 -12.67 -13.08 -20.92
N ASP A 14 -11.91 -13.90 -20.21
CA ASP A 14 -11.30 -13.48 -18.98
C ASP A 14 -10.54 -12.22 -19.34
N LYS A 15 -11.21 -11.09 -19.17
CA LYS A 15 -10.49 -9.87 -18.89
C LYS A 15 -9.75 -10.23 -17.63
N GLN A 16 -8.51 -10.69 -17.77
CA GLN A 16 -7.58 -10.62 -16.68
C GLN A 16 -7.64 -9.17 -16.24
N GLU A 17 -8.42 -8.94 -15.20
CA GLU A 17 -8.25 -7.73 -14.44
C GLU A 17 -6.77 -7.71 -14.18
N LYS A 18 -6.06 -6.80 -14.82
CA LYS A 18 -4.69 -6.52 -14.46
C LYS A 18 -4.77 -6.28 -12.98
N ASN A 19 -4.24 -7.20 -12.16
CA ASN A 19 -4.17 -7.02 -10.74
C ASN A 19 -3.44 -5.70 -10.52
N MET A 20 -4.23 -4.65 -10.35
CA MET A 20 -3.70 -3.32 -10.16
C MET A 20 -3.14 -3.28 -8.76
N SER A 21 -1.92 -2.77 -8.64
CA SER A 21 -1.33 -2.52 -7.34
C SER A 21 -2.23 -1.62 -6.51
N ILE A 22 -2.23 -1.88 -5.21
CA ILE A 22 -2.99 -1.10 -4.25
C ILE A 22 -2.00 -0.28 -3.43
N THR A 23 -2.20 1.02 -3.40
CA THR A 23 -1.44 1.93 -2.55
C THR A 23 -2.33 2.37 -1.39
N VAL A 24 -1.83 2.16 -0.20
CA VAL A 24 -2.47 2.60 1.05
C VAL A 24 -1.66 3.76 1.59
N ASN A 25 -2.28 4.91 1.70
CA ASN A 25 -1.69 6.07 2.35
C ASN A 25 -2.18 6.12 3.80
N LEU A 26 -1.26 5.94 4.72
CA LEU A 26 -1.53 6.08 6.15
C LEU A 26 -0.93 7.40 6.63
N ARG A 27 -1.79 8.27 7.10
CA ARG A 27 -1.38 9.55 7.67
C ARG A 27 -1.41 9.44 9.18
N TYR A 28 -0.23 9.42 9.78
CA TYR A 28 -0.06 9.37 11.22
C TYR A 28 0.05 10.77 11.80
N THR A 29 -0.69 11.03 12.84
CA THR A 29 -0.60 12.27 13.62
C THR A 29 -0.36 11.96 15.09
N GLY A 30 0.43 12.80 15.72
CA GLY A 30 0.75 12.69 17.13
C GLY A 30 1.06 14.06 17.69
N VAL A 31 1.68 14.09 18.86
CA VAL A 31 2.17 15.30 19.52
C VAL A 31 3.64 15.13 19.89
N ASN A 32 4.33 16.24 20.11
CA ASN A 32 5.74 16.24 20.59
C ASN A 32 6.70 15.43 19.69
N GLY A 33 6.48 15.42 18.38
CA GLY A 33 7.31 14.67 17.44
C GLY A 33 7.11 13.16 17.46
N ASN A 34 6.05 12.67 18.08
CA ASN A 34 5.83 11.24 18.29
C ASN A 34 5.64 10.46 16.99
N ALA A 35 5.02 11.03 15.97
CA ALA A 35 4.88 10.36 14.69
C ALA A 35 6.25 10.10 14.03
N LYS A 36 7.15 11.07 14.09
CA LYS A 36 8.52 10.90 13.60
C LYS A 36 9.29 9.86 14.41
N LYS A 37 9.19 9.90 15.73
CA LYS A 37 9.82 8.91 16.62
C LYS A 37 9.34 7.50 16.34
N PHE A 38 8.06 7.33 16.10
CA PHE A 38 7.48 6.06 15.69
C PHE A 38 8.09 5.56 14.38
N ALA A 39 8.14 6.40 13.35
CA ALA A 39 8.73 6.04 12.06
C ALA A 39 10.21 5.67 12.20
N GLU A 40 10.97 6.44 12.96
CA GLU A 40 12.38 6.15 13.26
C GLU A 40 12.56 4.81 14.00
N GLU A 41 11.68 4.49 14.95
CA GLU A 41 11.75 3.21 15.68
C GLU A 41 11.36 2.04 14.78
N MET A 42 10.38 2.19 13.92
CA MET A 42 10.03 1.18 12.91
C MET A 42 11.23 0.85 12.01
N VAL A 43 11.99 1.86 11.62
CA VAL A 43 13.21 1.69 10.82
C VAL A 43 14.32 1.04 11.65
N SER A 44 14.62 1.57 12.82
CA SER A 44 15.76 1.12 13.66
C SER A 44 15.60 -0.30 14.17
N ARG A 45 14.39 -0.77 14.37
CA ARG A 45 14.10 -2.15 14.76
C ARG A 45 14.21 -3.16 13.61
N GLY A 46 14.37 -2.70 12.38
CA GLY A 46 14.35 -3.55 11.20
C GLY A 46 12.95 -3.97 10.76
N THR A 47 11.89 -3.42 11.35
CA THR A 47 10.50 -3.75 10.99
C THR A 47 10.20 -3.32 9.56
N VAL A 48 10.65 -2.13 9.16
CA VAL A 48 10.46 -1.64 7.78
C VAL A 48 11.16 -2.56 6.78
N ASP A 49 12.39 -2.98 7.04
CA ASP A 49 13.12 -3.89 6.16
C ASP A 49 12.42 -5.24 6.05
N ALA A 50 11.88 -5.75 7.14
CA ALA A 50 11.12 -7.00 7.16
C ALA A 50 9.82 -6.89 6.32
N ILE A 51 9.12 -5.76 6.39
CA ILE A 51 7.92 -5.51 5.57
C ILE A 51 8.29 -5.43 4.09
N ARG A 52 9.35 -4.72 3.75
CA ARG A 52 9.84 -4.61 2.37
C ARG A 52 10.26 -5.93 1.77
N ALA A 53 10.64 -6.91 2.60
CA ALA A 53 10.97 -8.27 2.18
C ALA A 53 9.75 -9.17 2.00
N GLU A 54 8.56 -8.75 2.43
CA GLU A 54 7.33 -9.54 2.27
C GLU A 54 6.94 -9.63 0.80
N LYS A 55 6.43 -10.80 0.41
CA LYS A 55 5.96 -11.03 -0.95
C LYS A 55 4.87 -10.02 -1.31
N GLY A 56 5.07 -9.34 -2.43
CA GLY A 56 4.11 -8.40 -2.97
C GLY A 56 4.20 -6.99 -2.39
N ASN A 57 5.09 -6.72 -1.42
CA ASN A 57 5.34 -5.34 -1.03
C ASN A 57 6.10 -4.61 -2.14
N LEU A 58 5.57 -3.49 -2.60
CA LEU A 58 6.15 -2.67 -3.66
C LEU A 58 6.79 -1.40 -3.11
N ARG A 59 6.28 -0.89 -2.00
CA ARG A 59 6.76 0.33 -1.37
C ARG A 59 6.33 0.37 0.08
N TYR A 60 7.22 0.78 0.94
CA TYR A 60 6.93 1.08 2.34
C TYR A 60 7.87 2.21 2.76
N GLU A 61 7.38 3.44 2.73
CA GLU A 61 8.22 4.63 2.85
C GLU A 61 7.51 5.73 3.61
N TYR A 62 8.23 6.33 4.56
CA TYR A 62 7.73 7.43 5.37
C TYR A 62 8.14 8.78 4.80
N PHE A 63 7.23 9.74 4.92
CA PHE A 63 7.43 11.13 4.51
C PHE A 63 6.94 12.07 5.61
N GLN A 64 7.69 13.10 5.87
CA GLN A 64 7.24 14.14 6.79
C GLN A 64 6.51 15.25 6.04
N SER A 65 5.37 15.69 6.59
CA SER A 65 4.67 16.86 6.07
C SER A 65 5.52 18.11 6.29
N LEU A 66 5.63 18.94 5.25
CA LEU A 66 6.29 20.25 5.37
C LEU A 66 5.42 21.27 6.13
N ASP A 67 4.11 21.10 6.07
CA ASP A 67 3.15 22.01 6.70
C ASP A 67 2.89 21.67 8.17
N ASP A 68 3.07 20.39 8.54
CA ASP A 68 2.79 19.93 9.89
C ASP A 68 3.86 18.92 10.35
N PRO A 69 4.79 19.32 11.22
CA PRO A 69 5.83 18.43 11.72
C PRO A 69 5.31 17.27 12.58
N GLU A 70 4.07 17.35 13.04
CA GLU A 70 3.40 16.29 13.81
C GLU A 70 2.75 15.23 12.92
N THR A 71 2.86 15.36 11.58
CA THR A 71 2.26 14.45 10.62
C THR A 71 3.31 13.73 9.81
N ILE A 72 3.22 12.41 9.79
CA ILE A 72 4.01 11.51 8.92
C ILE A 72 3.06 10.77 7.98
N LEU A 73 3.36 10.80 6.71
CA LEU A 73 2.70 9.98 5.69
C LEU A 73 3.49 8.70 5.46
N LEU A 74 2.84 7.57 5.55
CA LEU A 74 3.35 6.30 5.06
C LEU A 74 2.70 6.00 3.71
N ILE A 75 3.51 5.80 2.69
CA ILE A 75 3.06 5.20 1.43
C ILE A 75 3.37 3.71 1.47
N ASP A 76 2.32 2.92 1.50
CA ASP A 76 2.36 1.46 1.65
C ASP A 76 1.70 0.81 0.44
N SER A 77 2.51 0.29 -0.49
CA SER A 77 2.02 -0.23 -1.77
C SER A 77 2.26 -1.73 -1.89
N TRP A 78 1.27 -2.42 -2.40
CA TRP A 78 1.24 -3.87 -2.54
C TRP A 78 0.76 -4.30 -3.92
N ALA A 79 1.23 -5.44 -4.37
CA ALA A 79 0.88 -5.98 -5.67
C ALA A 79 -0.63 -6.25 -5.81
N ASP A 80 -1.28 -6.67 -4.72
CA ASP A 80 -2.71 -7.03 -4.68
C ASP A 80 -3.24 -7.11 -3.24
N GLN A 81 -4.52 -7.38 -3.10
CA GLN A 81 -5.16 -7.53 -1.79
C GLN A 81 -4.67 -8.77 -1.03
N GLU A 82 -4.34 -9.85 -1.74
CA GLU A 82 -3.81 -11.07 -1.13
C GLU A 82 -2.50 -10.80 -0.37
N ALA A 83 -1.62 -9.98 -0.96
CA ALA A 83 -0.39 -9.57 -0.30
C ALA A 83 -0.64 -8.73 0.95
N ILE A 84 -1.62 -7.84 0.92
CA ILE A 84 -2.05 -7.06 2.09
C ILE A 84 -2.59 -7.98 3.18
N ASP A 85 -3.44 -8.92 2.82
CA ASP A 85 -4.03 -9.87 3.78
C ASP A 85 -2.97 -10.73 4.43
N ALA A 86 -1.99 -11.20 3.67
CA ALA A 86 -0.85 -11.96 4.19
C ALA A 86 -0.01 -11.12 5.16
N HIS A 87 0.24 -9.84 4.84
CA HIS A 87 0.92 -8.90 5.72
C HIS A 87 0.16 -8.72 7.05
N HIS A 88 -1.13 -8.51 6.98
CA HIS A 88 -1.98 -8.33 8.17
C HIS A 88 -2.07 -9.58 9.04
N ALA A 89 -1.80 -10.77 8.49
CA ALA A 89 -1.77 -12.03 9.23
C ALA A 89 -0.43 -12.30 9.95
N THR A 90 0.59 -11.46 9.73
CA THR A 90 1.90 -11.64 10.38
C THR A 90 1.88 -11.22 11.85
N PRO A 91 2.70 -11.87 12.72
CA PRO A 91 2.87 -11.45 14.11
C PRO A 91 3.43 -10.02 14.27
N MET A 92 4.10 -9.51 13.24
CA MET A 92 4.63 -8.17 13.17
C MET A 92 3.57 -7.09 13.40
N MET A 93 2.31 -7.35 13.03
CA MET A 93 1.20 -6.43 13.25
C MET A 93 0.99 -6.10 14.73
N ASN A 94 1.30 -7.03 15.63
CA ASN A 94 1.25 -6.77 17.07
C ASN A 94 2.31 -5.75 17.49
N THR A 95 3.52 -5.87 16.96
CA THR A 95 4.61 -4.91 17.21
C THR A 95 4.24 -3.52 16.72
N ILE A 96 3.67 -3.43 15.53
CA ILE A 96 3.22 -2.15 14.95
C ILE A 96 2.12 -1.53 15.81
N ALA A 97 1.15 -2.33 16.25
CA ALA A 97 0.07 -1.85 17.13
C ALA A 97 0.60 -1.33 18.47
N GLU A 98 1.54 -2.04 19.08
CA GLU A 98 2.19 -1.62 20.34
C GLU A 98 2.95 -0.29 20.18
N LEU A 99 3.63 -0.11 19.05
CA LEU A 99 4.34 1.15 18.78
C LEU A 99 3.39 2.32 18.52
N ARG A 100 2.28 2.07 17.82
CA ARG A 100 1.24 3.09 17.65
C ARG A 100 0.66 3.54 18.97
N GLU A 101 0.41 2.62 19.88
CA GLU A 101 -0.06 2.92 21.23
C GLU A 101 1.01 3.64 22.06
N LYS A 102 2.25 3.16 22.05
CA LYS A 102 3.38 3.78 22.75
C LYS A 102 3.53 5.27 22.46
N TYR A 103 3.34 5.64 21.20
CA TYR A 103 3.49 7.02 20.73
C TYR A 103 2.17 7.79 20.64
N ASP A 104 1.08 7.20 21.12
CA ASP A 104 -0.27 7.80 21.10
C ASP A 104 -0.63 8.37 19.73
N LEU A 105 -0.50 7.54 18.70
CA LEU A 105 -0.73 7.95 17.32
C LEU A 105 -2.18 7.74 16.91
N HIS A 106 -2.68 8.72 16.18
CA HIS A 106 -3.93 8.60 15.43
C HIS A 106 -3.60 8.51 13.95
N MET A 107 -4.49 7.89 13.15
CA MET A 107 -4.23 7.76 11.74
C MET A 107 -5.50 7.82 10.90
N THR A 108 -5.35 8.32 9.70
CA THR A 108 -6.32 8.20 8.62
C THR A 108 -5.75 7.32 7.53
N VAL A 109 -6.62 6.60 6.82
CA VAL A 109 -6.23 5.66 5.79
C VAL A 109 -7.01 5.94 4.52
N GLU A 110 -6.28 6.04 3.40
CA GLU A 110 -6.85 6.18 2.07
C GLU A 110 -6.25 5.12 1.16
N ARG A 111 -7.04 4.57 0.27
CA ARG A 111 -6.61 3.51 -0.65
C ARG A 111 -6.79 3.96 -2.09
N TYR A 112 -5.80 3.65 -2.92
CA TYR A 112 -5.77 4.01 -4.32
C TYR A 112 -5.30 2.83 -5.17
N THR A 113 -5.75 2.78 -6.40
CA THR A 113 -5.18 1.91 -7.42
C THR A 113 -4.32 2.73 -8.39
N ALA A 114 -3.30 2.11 -8.94
CA ALA A 114 -2.43 2.78 -9.91
C ALA A 114 -3.19 3.03 -11.21
N VAL A 115 -2.98 4.20 -11.78
CA VAL A 115 -3.49 4.60 -13.10
C VAL A 115 -2.29 5.04 -13.94
N GLU A 116 -2.23 4.55 -15.17
CA GLU A 116 -1.17 4.96 -16.10
C GLU A 116 -1.30 6.44 -16.47
N THR A 117 -0.15 7.12 -16.53
CA THR A 117 -0.10 8.50 -17.00
C THR A 117 -0.32 8.51 -18.51
N PRO A 118 -1.32 9.25 -19.03
CA PRO A 118 -1.51 9.38 -20.47
C PRO A 118 -0.28 9.98 -21.16
N GLU A 119 0.04 9.50 -22.36
CA GLU A 119 1.18 10.03 -23.13
C GLU A 119 1.10 11.54 -23.34
N THR A 120 -0.11 12.10 -23.47
CA THR A 120 -0.35 13.53 -23.63
C THR A 120 0.16 14.37 -22.45
N GLU A 121 0.38 13.77 -21.29
CA GLU A 121 0.90 14.45 -20.11
C GLU A 121 2.43 14.42 -20.01
N ASN A 122 3.13 13.65 -20.85
CA ASN A 122 4.59 13.51 -20.80
C ASN A 122 5.31 14.85 -20.96
N LYS A 123 4.71 15.79 -21.71
CA LYS A 123 5.26 17.15 -21.90
C LYS A 123 5.36 17.97 -20.61
N PHE A 124 4.61 17.59 -19.57
CA PHE A 124 4.64 18.25 -18.26
C PHE A 124 5.60 17.57 -17.29
N ILE A 125 6.15 16.40 -17.66
CA ILE A 125 7.04 15.61 -16.83
C ILE A 125 8.48 15.91 -17.24
N ARG A 126 9.20 16.60 -16.40
CA ARG A 126 10.63 16.84 -16.60
C ARG A 126 11.43 15.62 -16.17
N LYS A 127 12.12 15.03 -17.12
CA LYS A 127 13.05 13.89 -16.87
C LYS A 127 14.49 14.33 -16.81
#